data_865029c020d97df307afe71390a7f659
#
_entry.id   865029c020d97df307afe71390a7f659
#
_cell.length_a   1.000
_cell.length_b   1.000
_cell.length_c   1.000
_cell.angle_alpha   90.00
_cell.angle_beta   90.00
_cell.angle_gamma   90.00
#
_symmetry.space_group_name_H-M   'P 1'
#
loop_
_entity.id
_entity.type
_entity.pdbx_description
1 polymer ?
#
loop_
_entity_poly.entity_id
_entity_poly.type
_entity_poly.pdbx_seq_one_letter_code
_entity_poly.pdbx_strand_id
1 'polypeptide(L)'
;GRQPLAVGLAFVKALIGSRKYLLFFVAVLAILLVNKYELHLEEWINVSYDLTPMLTGWEGAWQANLQSLLKSDVLIGFTAIFYLVLFQASMIASVGIYTYLRNMRLYYALCVAIVLNYLLAVPFYLFVPVNEAWYANPQIQFLMLNVFPTFEQHYRSLSGLNNCFPSLHTSLSVTLALVASKSSIRRWAVFAWINAIVIVFAIFYLGIHWFTDMIAGLALAGFSVYVGLKIGAWAESRSYSGAIVQHRDKLEPPYPVES
;
A
#
# COMPACT_ATOMS: atom_id res chain seq x y z
N GLY A 1 -12.73 20.37 -13.60
CA GLY A 1 -12.68 19.26 -12.63
C GLY A 1 -13.30 18.02 -13.22
N ARG A 2 -12.62 16.88 -13.16
CA ARG A 2 -13.15 15.61 -13.64
C ARG A 2 -14.18 15.12 -12.63
N GLN A 3 -15.36 14.70 -13.11
CA GLN A 3 -16.45 14.29 -12.23
C GLN A 3 -16.14 12.93 -11.59
N PRO A 4 -16.24 12.77 -10.26
CA PRO A 4 -16.00 11.51 -9.57
C PRO A 4 -16.86 10.34 -10.10
N LEU A 5 -18.09 10.65 -10.52
CA LEU A 5 -19.02 9.68 -11.12
C LEU A 5 -18.45 9.06 -12.41
N ALA A 6 -17.78 9.85 -13.25
CA ALA A 6 -17.16 9.36 -14.48
C ALA A 6 -15.98 8.39 -14.19
N VAL A 7 -15.24 8.63 -13.11
CA VAL A 7 -14.16 7.73 -12.66
C VAL A 7 -14.76 6.40 -12.16
N GLY A 8 -15.83 6.46 -11.35
CA GLY A 8 -16.52 5.27 -10.87
C GLY A 8 -17.12 4.43 -12.00
N LEU A 9 -17.76 5.07 -12.98
CA LEU A 9 -18.28 4.39 -14.16
C LEU A 9 -17.18 3.74 -15.02
N ALA A 10 -16.04 4.42 -15.19
CA ALA A 10 -14.88 3.85 -15.88
C ALA A 10 -14.35 2.60 -15.17
N PHE A 11 -14.28 2.62 -13.84
CA PHE A 11 -13.87 1.49 -13.02
C PHE A 11 -14.82 0.29 -13.19
N VAL A 12 -16.13 0.49 -13.04
CA VAL A 12 -17.14 -0.57 -13.22
C VAL A 12 -17.10 -1.16 -14.63
N LYS A 13 -16.98 -0.30 -15.66
CA LYS A 13 -16.83 -0.77 -17.05
C LYS A 13 -15.57 -1.60 -17.25
N ALA A 14 -14.45 -1.23 -16.62
CA ALA A 14 -13.21 -1.98 -16.71
C ALA A 14 -13.31 -3.35 -16.03
N LEU A 15 -13.95 -3.43 -14.85
CA LEU A 15 -14.19 -4.69 -14.13
C LEU A 15 -15.01 -5.68 -14.96
N ILE A 16 -16.08 -5.21 -15.59
CA ILE A 16 -16.99 -6.07 -16.39
C ILE A 16 -16.37 -6.39 -17.76
N GLY A 17 -15.70 -5.42 -18.36
CA GLY A 17 -15.23 -5.52 -19.74
C GLY A 17 -13.89 -6.25 -19.91
N SER A 18 -13.12 -6.48 -18.85
CA SER A 18 -11.78 -7.07 -18.96
C SER A 18 -11.51 -8.11 -17.87
N ARG A 19 -11.48 -9.39 -18.25
CA ARG A 19 -11.11 -10.49 -17.35
C ARG A 19 -9.72 -10.26 -16.71
N LYS A 20 -8.79 -9.71 -17.47
CA LYS A 20 -7.45 -9.40 -16.98
C LYS A 20 -7.47 -8.31 -15.94
N TYR A 21 -8.20 -7.22 -16.18
CA TYR A 21 -8.39 -6.15 -15.19
C TYR A 21 -8.97 -6.71 -13.89
N LEU A 22 -10.03 -7.49 -14.01
CA LEU A 22 -10.70 -8.15 -12.87
C LEU A 22 -9.72 -9.05 -12.10
N LEU A 23 -8.90 -9.87 -12.77
CA LEU A 23 -7.93 -10.75 -12.09
C LEU A 23 -6.93 -9.97 -11.24
N PHE A 24 -6.38 -8.88 -11.74
CA PHE A 24 -5.46 -8.03 -10.96
C PHE A 24 -6.16 -7.38 -9.77
N PHE A 25 -7.40 -6.94 -9.95
CA PHE A 25 -8.21 -6.38 -8.86
C PHE A 25 -8.52 -7.43 -7.79
N VAL A 26 -8.95 -8.62 -8.19
CA VAL A 26 -9.22 -9.74 -7.28
C VAL A 26 -7.97 -10.17 -6.53
N ALA A 27 -6.80 -10.15 -7.18
CA ALA A 27 -5.53 -10.45 -6.50
C ALA A 27 -5.24 -9.44 -5.36
N VAL A 28 -5.54 -8.15 -5.57
CA VAL A 28 -5.42 -7.14 -4.50
C VAL A 28 -6.42 -7.42 -3.38
N LEU A 29 -7.68 -7.72 -3.69
CA LEU A 29 -8.67 -8.06 -2.66
C LEU A 29 -8.28 -9.33 -1.89
N ALA A 30 -7.75 -10.34 -2.58
CA ALA A 30 -7.33 -11.59 -1.96
C ALA A 30 -6.17 -11.35 -0.96
N ILE A 31 -5.17 -10.55 -1.32
CA ILE A 31 -4.06 -10.28 -0.40
C ILE A 31 -4.49 -9.41 0.79
N LEU A 32 -5.44 -8.50 0.61
CA LEU A 32 -6.03 -7.74 1.72
C LEU A 32 -6.84 -8.65 2.67
N LEU A 33 -7.50 -9.68 2.14
CA LEU A 33 -8.16 -10.69 2.97
C LEU A 33 -7.12 -11.54 3.73
N VAL A 34 -6.03 -11.94 3.10
CA VAL A 34 -4.93 -12.65 3.79
C VAL A 34 -4.41 -11.81 4.94
N ASN A 35 -4.15 -10.51 4.73
CA ASN A 35 -3.71 -9.62 5.80
C ASN A 35 -4.74 -9.49 6.94
N LYS A 36 -6.03 -9.48 6.61
CA LYS A 36 -7.08 -9.45 7.64
C LYS A 36 -7.11 -10.70 8.52
N TYR A 37 -6.81 -11.87 7.94
CA TYR A 37 -6.79 -13.15 8.67
C TYR A 37 -5.43 -13.48 9.27
N GLU A 38 -4.41 -12.67 9.02
CA GLU A 38 -3.04 -12.85 9.51
C GLU A 38 -3.00 -12.89 11.03
N LEU A 39 -3.74 -12.03 11.74
CA LEU A 39 -3.82 -12.03 13.21
C LEU A 39 -4.26 -13.38 13.80
N HIS A 40 -5.22 -14.06 13.15
CA HIS A 40 -5.66 -15.40 13.58
C HIS A 40 -4.60 -16.46 13.33
N LEU A 41 -3.81 -16.32 12.24
CA LEU A 41 -2.69 -17.23 11.96
C LEU A 41 -1.56 -17.03 12.97
N GLU A 42 -1.30 -15.80 13.36
CA GLU A 42 -0.31 -15.46 14.37
C GLU A 42 -0.62 -16.09 15.74
N GLU A 43 -1.87 -15.98 16.22
CA GLU A 43 -2.34 -16.65 17.44
C GLU A 43 -2.15 -18.17 17.38
N TRP A 44 -2.32 -18.76 16.21
CA TRP A 44 -2.18 -20.21 16.01
C TRP A 44 -0.71 -20.65 15.93
N ILE A 45 0.17 -19.85 15.30
CA ILE A 45 1.61 -20.16 15.12
C ILE A 45 2.36 -19.96 16.45
N ASN A 46 1.99 -18.97 17.26
CA ASN A 46 2.55 -18.63 18.57
C ASN A 46 4.10 -18.60 18.61
N VAL A 47 4.69 -17.69 17.82
CA VAL A 47 6.15 -17.55 17.73
C VAL A 47 6.71 -16.93 19.01
N SER A 48 7.72 -17.58 19.58
CA SER A 48 8.38 -17.11 20.82
C SER A 48 9.43 -16.01 20.60
N TYR A 49 9.78 -15.73 19.36
CA TYR A 49 10.83 -14.77 19.01
C TYR A 49 10.24 -13.37 18.89
N ASP A 50 10.80 -12.41 19.61
CA ASP A 50 10.39 -10.99 19.59
C ASP A 50 11.64 -10.11 19.35
N LEU A 51 11.64 -9.36 18.24
CA LEU A 51 12.72 -8.42 17.92
C LEU A 51 12.62 -7.08 18.67
N THR A 52 11.49 -6.81 19.32
CA THR A 52 11.22 -5.52 19.97
C THR A 52 12.30 -5.10 20.99
N PRO A 53 12.81 -6.00 21.86
CA PRO A 53 13.85 -5.62 22.84
C PRO A 53 15.13 -5.12 22.16
N MET A 54 15.50 -5.70 21.03
CA MET A 54 16.67 -5.30 20.27
C MET A 54 16.47 -3.90 19.66
N LEU A 55 15.33 -3.62 19.07
CA LEU A 55 15.01 -2.31 18.50
C LEU A 55 14.91 -1.23 19.57
N THR A 56 14.27 -1.54 20.70
CA THR A 56 14.21 -0.64 21.86
C THR A 56 15.61 -0.24 22.35
N GLY A 57 16.53 -1.21 22.39
CA GLY A 57 17.92 -0.98 22.79
C GLY A 57 18.70 -0.12 21.79
N TRP A 58 18.44 -0.26 20.50
CA TRP A 58 19.19 0.47 19.44
C TRP A 58 18.63 1.87 19.18
N GLU A 59 17.32 1.99 19.13
CA GLU A 59 16.65 3.20 18.67
C GLU A 59 16.22 4.12 19.82
N GLY A 60 16.14 3.56 21.01
CA GLY A 60 15.97 4.33 22.25
C GLY A 60 14.74 5.23 22.26
N ALA A 61 14.91 6.40 22.91
CA ALA A 61 13.83 7.33 23.21
C ALA A 61 13.84 8.59 22.30
N TRP A 62 14.52 8.58 21.15
CA TRP A 62 14.57 9.76 20.29
C TRP A 62 13.17 10.23 19.84
N GLN A 63 12.23 9.29 19.69
CA GLN A 63 10.83 9.59 19.37
C GLN A 63 10.13 10.36 20.51
N ALA A 64 10.42 10.03 21.77
CA ALA A 64 9.90 10.77 22.91
C ALA A 64 10.38 12.23 22.89
N ASN A 65 11.65 12.46 22.53
CA ASN A 65 12.18 13.82 22.35
C ASN A 65 11.49 14.54 21.18
N LEU A 66 11.27 13.86 20.05
CA LEU A 66 10.53 14.39 18.91
C LEU A 66 9.11 14.81 19.33
N GLN A 67 8.40 13.95 20.07
CA GLN A 67 7.05 14.21 20.55
C GLN A 67 7.02 15.38 21.52
N SER A 68 7.97 15.49 22.45
CA SER A 68 8.05 16.60 23.42
C SER A 68 8.35 17.94 22.74
N LEU A 69 9.23 17.92 21.72
CA LEU A 69 9.62 19.12 20.97
C LEU A 69 8.48 19.64 20.08
N LEU A 70 7.71 18.75 19.49
CA LEU A 70 6.67 19.07 18.51
C LEU A 70 5.24 18.92 19.07
N LYS A 71 5.07 18.89 20.39
CA LYS A 71 3.76 18.69 21.04
C LYS A 71 2.75 19.73 20.58
N SER A 72 1.77 19.29 19.77
CA SER A 72 0.72 20.16 19.22
C SER A 72 -0.48 19.32 18.80
N ASP A 73 -1.67 19.64 19.34
CA ASP A 73 -2.91 18.93 18.98
C ASP A 73 -3.27 19.11 17.50
N VAL A 74 -2.92 20.25 16.92
CA VAL A 74 -3.11 20.50 15.48
C VAL A 74 -2.24 19.58 14.65
N LEU A 75 -0.97 19.40 15.04
CA LEU A 75 -0.05 18.52 14.33
C LEU A 75 -0.45 17.05 14.50
N ILE A 76 -0.91 16.66 15.68
CA ILE A 76 -1.45 15.32 15.95
C ILE A 76 -2.65 15.06 15.04
N GLY A 77 -3.64 15.97 15.00
CA GLY A 77 -4.82 15.86 14.14
C GLY A 77 -4.45 15.79 12.65
N PHE A 78 -3.51 16.64 12.22
CA PHE A 78 -3.02 16.66 10.84
C PHE A 78 -2.38 15.32 10.45
N THR A 79 -1.45 14.80 11.24
CA THR A 79 -0.77 13.53 10.97
C THR A 79 -1.72 12.35 11.05
N ALA A 80 -2.67 12.34 11.99
CA ALA A 80 -3.70 11.32 12.10
C ALA A 80 -4.63 11.27 10.87
N ILE A 81 -5.03 12.42 10.32
CA ILE A 81 -5.84 12.48 9.09
C ILE A 81 -5.07 11.89 7.91
N PHE A 82 -3.78 12.21 7.76
CA PHE A 82 -2.96 11.63 6.71
C PHE A 82 -2.84 10.12 6.87
N TYR A 83 -2.57 9.65 8.07
CA TYR A 83 -2.40 8.25 8.39
C TYR A 83 -3.68 7.42 8.17
N LEU A 84 -4.83 7.90 8.64
CA LEU A 84 -6.09 7.16 8.60
C LEU A 84 -6.90 7.37 7.32
N VAL A 85 -6.93 8.58 6.78
CA VAL A 85 -7.85 8.95 5.70
C VAL A 85 -7.14 9.10 4.37
N LEU A 86 -6.13 9.97 4.31
CA LEU A 86 -5.49 10.31 3.03
C LEU A 86 -4.65 9.16 2.47
N PHE A 87 -4.09 8.32 3.33
CA PHE A 87 -3.40 7.10 2.92
C PHE A 87 -4.33 6.16 2.15
N GLN A 88 -5.47 5.76 2.76
CA GLN A 88 -6.46 4.89 2.13
C GLN A 88 -7.07 5.53 0.87
N ALA A 89 -7.45 6.81 0.97
CA ALA A 89 -8.00 7.55 -0.16
C ALA A 89 -7.05 7.61 -1.35
N SER A 90 -5.73 7.73 -1.10
CA SER A 90 -4.71 7.74 -2.14
C SER A 90 -4.59 6.41 -2.89
N MET A 91 -4.74 5.28 -2.21
CA MET A 91 -4.78 3.96 -2.86
C MET A 91 -5.98 3.85 -3.80
N ILE A 92 -7.17 4.18 -3.31
CA ILE A 92 -8.42 4.13 -4.09
C ILE A 92 -8.34 5.11 -5.27
N ALA A 93 -7.88 6.34 -5.03
CA ALA A 93 -7.72 7.35 -6.06
C ALA A 93 -6.74 6.93 -7.16
N SER A 94 -5.63 6.27 -6.81
CA SER A 94 -4.65 5.76 -7.78
C SER A 94 -5.27 4.76 -8.74
N VAL A 95 -6.02 3.78 -8.22
CA VAL A 95 -6.76 2.80 -9.03
C VAL A 95 -7.75 3.52 -9.96
N GLY A 96 -8.54 4.45 -9.43
CA GLY A 96 -9.51 5.23 -10.20
C GLY A 96 -8.85 6.09 -11.29
N ILE A 97 -7.76 6.79 -10.97
CA ILE A 97 -7.03 7.67 -11.88
C ILE A 97 -6.46 6.87 -13.06
N TYR A 98 -5.73 5.77 -12.78
CA TYR A 98 -5.11 4.97 -13.85
C TYR A 98 -6.15 4.28 -14.73
N THR A 99 -7.26 3.81 -14.14
CA THR A 99 -8.38 3.25 -14.89
C THR A 99 -9.03 4.29 -15.80
N TYR A 100 -9.37 5.46 -15.26
CA TYR A 100 -10.01 6.54 -16.01
C TYR A 100 -9.16 7.04 -17.18
N LEU A 101 -7.84 7.12 -16.98
CA LEU A 101 -6.87 7.52 -18.01
C LEU A 101 -6.52 6.40 -18.98
N ARG A 102 -7.07 5.20 -18.79
CA ARG A 102 -6.71 3.99 -19.54
C ARG A 102 -5.21 3.67 -19.49
N ASN A 103 -4.53 4.07 -18.43
CA ASN A 103 -3.11 3.72 -18.21
C ASN A 103 -3.04 2.34 -17.56
N MET A 104 -3.30 1.30 -18.34
CA MET A 104 -3.38 -0.08 -17.84
C MET A 104 -2.03 -0.57 -17.32
N ARG A 105 -0.93 -0.11 -17.90
CA ARG A 105 0.42 -0.40 -17.39
C ARG A 105 0.58 -0.03 -15.93
N LEU A 106 0.22 1.20 -15.56
CA LEU A 106 0.34 1.66 -14.17
C LEU A 106 -0.70 1.04 -13.26
N TYR A 107 -1.90 0.74 -13.77
CA TYR A 107 -2.90 -0.01 -13.01
C TYR A 107 -2.38 -1.40 -12.61
N TYR A 108 -1.88 -2.18 -13.58
CA TYR A 108 -1.32 -3.51 -13.31
C TYR A 108 -0.08 -3.43 -12.42
N ALA A 109 0.79 -2.44 -12.67
CA ALA A 109 1.98 -2.22 -11.85
C ALA A 109 1.61 -1.94 -10.39
N LEU A 110 0.61 -1.09 -10.15
CA LEU A 110 0.13 -0.78 -8.81
C LEU A 110 -0.46 -2.03 -8.12
N CYS A 111 -1.33 -2.78 -8.80
CA CYS A 111 -1.91 -4.00 -8.24
C CYS A 111 -0.83 -5.01 -7.83
N VAL A 112 0.15 -5.26 -8.70
CA VAL A 112 1.28 -6.16 -8.39
C VAL A 112 2.10 -5.63 -7.21
N ALA A 113 2.41 -4.33 -7.21
CA ALA A 113 3.19 -3.74 -6.13
C ALA A 113 2.46 -3.84 -4.78
N ILE A 114 1.15 -3.60 -4.72
CA ILE A 114 0.34 -3.79 -3.51
C ILE A 114 0.40 -5.26 -3.06
N VAL A 115 0.15 -6.21 -3.97
CA VAL A 115 0.21 -7.63 -3.65
C VAL A 115 1.58 -8.02 -3.09
N LEU A 116 2.67 -7.55 -3.70
CA LEU A 116 4.03 -7.85 -3.24
C LEU A 116 4.34 -7.23 -1.88
N ASN A 117 3.86 -6.01 -1.61
CA ASN A 117 4.05 -5.37 -0.31
C ASN A 117 3.48 -6.25 0.82
N TYR A 118 2.24 -6.69 0.69
CA TYR A 118 1.62 -7.56 1.70
C TYR A 118 2.22 -8.96 1.72
N LEU A 119 2.42 -9.57 0.54
CA LEU A 119 2.94 -10.94 0.42
C LEU A 119 4.32 -11.10 1.08
N LEU A 120 5.15 -10.05 1.01
CA LEU A 120 6.48 -10.06 1.60
C LEU A 120 6.48 -9.58 3.05
N ALA A 121 5.53 -8.75 3.48
CA ALA A 121 5.43 -8.27 4.86
C ALA A 121 4.82 -9.33 5.80
N VAL A 122 3.75 -10.02 5.37
CA VAL A 122 3.03 -11.01 6.19
C VAL A 122 3.94 -12.08 6.81
N PRO A 123 4.90 -12.69 6.10
CA PRO A 123 5.84 -13.61 6.73
C PRO A 123 6.65 -13.01 7.88
N PHE A 124 7.02 -11.73 7.80
CA PHE A 124 7.70 -11.06 8.91
C PHE A 124 6.79 -10.88 10.10
N TYR A 125 5.53 -10.48 9.89
CA TYR A 125 4.54 -10.36 10.97
C TYR A 125 4.32 -11.68 11.69
N LEU A 126 4.25 -12.79 10.94
CA LEU A 126 4.03 -14.12 11.49
C LEU A 126 5.26 -14.69 12.23
N PHE A 127 6.48 -14.41 11.77
CA PHE A 127 7.68 -15.10 12.24
C PHE A 127 8.73 -14.18 12.89
N VAL A 128 8.58 -12.87 12.77
CA VAL A 128 9.51 -11.88 13.31
C VAL A 128 8.73 -10.70 13.92
N PRO A 129 7.83 -10.98 14.89
CA PRO A 129 6.99 -9.95 15.47
C PRO A 129 7.81 -8.80 16.06
N VAL A 130 7.32 -7.59 15.86
CA VAL A 130 7.85 -6.34 16.41
C VAL A 130 6.71 -5.51 16.93
N ASN A 131 6.73 -5.19 18.20
CA ASN A 131 5.70 -4.38 18.84
C ASN A 131 5.81 -2.90 18.44
N GLU A 132 4.68 -2.18 18.43
CA GLU A 132 4.63 -0.74 18.24
C GLU A 132 5.52 -0.02 19.28
N ALA A 133 6.16 1.07 18.86
CA ALA A 133 7.17 1.77 19.66
C ALA A 133 6.60 2.29 20.99
N TRP A 134 5.38 2.86 20.98
CA TRP A 134 4.70 3.32 22.19
C TRP A 134 4.36 2.20 23.18
N TYR A 135 4.07 1.01 22.65
CA TYR A 135 3.75 -0.15 23.50
C TYR A 135 5.00 -0.72 24.18
N ALA A 136 6.12 -0.72 23.46
CA ALA A 136 7.37 -1.27 23.94
C ALA A 136 8.20 -0.30 24.80
N ASN A 137 8.03 1.00 24.61
CA ASN A 137 8.79 2.02 25.33
C ASN A 137 7.87 3.01 26.06
N PRO A 138 7.81 2.98 27.41
CA PRO A 138 6.94 3.85 28.21
C PRO A 138 7.19 5.36 28.03
N GLN A 139 8.33 5.77 27.47
CA GLN A 139 8.65 7.17 27.21
C GLN A 139 7.98 7.69 25.94
N ILE A 140 7.53 6.80 25.05
CA ILE A 140 6.86 7.13 23.79
C ILE A 140 5.34 7.11 24.01
N GLN A 141 4.66 8.18 23.62
CA GLN A 141 3.20 8.29 23.76
C GLN A 141 2.50 7.84 22.47
N PHE A 142 1.36 7.16 22.61
CA PHE A 142 0.49 6.90 21.48
C PHE A 142 -0.39 8.12 21.20
N LEU A 143 0.14 9.10 20.48
CA LEU A 143 -0.53 10.39 20.27
C LEU A 143 -1.83 10.29 19.47
N MET A 144 -2.06 9.21 18.74
CA MET A 144 -3.30 8.95 18.02
C MET A 144 -4.53 9.05 18.93
N LEU A 145 -4.42 8.59 20.18
CA LEU A 145 -5.52 8.60 21.15
C LEU A 145 -5.96 9.99 21.57
N ASN A 146 -5.12 11.02 21.41
CA ASN A 146 -5.49 12.41 21.72
C ASN A 146 -6.58 12.94 20.79
N VAL A 147 -6.65 12.46 19.55
CA VAL A 147 -7.63 12.91 18.55
C VAL A 147 -8.66 11.83 18.20
N PHE A 148 -8.33 10.58 18.47
CA PHE A 148 -9.21 9.44 18.22
C PHE A 148 -9.18 8.45 19.40
N PRO A 149 -9.84 8.74 20.52
CA PRO A 149 -9.76 7.95 21.77
C PRO A 149 -10.21 6.49 21.62
N THR A 150 -11.10 6.20 20.65
CA THR A 150 -11.61 4.84 20.38
C THR A 150 -10.79 4.08 19.33
N PHE A 151 -9.63 4.61 18.94
CA PHE A 151 -8.79 4.01 17.90
C PHE A 151 -8.46 2.54 18.19
N GLU A 152 -8.00 2.23 19.39
CA GLU A 152 -7.67 0.86 19.80
C GLU A 152 -8.84 -0.11 19.60
N GLN A 153 -10.06 0.30 19.96
CA GLN A 153 -11.25 -0.55 19.85
C GLN A 153 -11.63 -0.88 18.40
N HIS A 154 -11.41 0.06 17.47
CA HIS A 154 -11.80 -0.09 16.08
C HIS A 154 -10.69 -0.65 15.19
N TYR A 155 -9.44 -0.35 15.52
CA TYR A 155 -8.30 -0.62 14.65
C TYR A 155 -7.61 -1.96 14.98
N ARG A 156 -7.58 -2.38 16.26
CA ARG A 156 -6.88 -3.61 16.66
C ARG A 156 -7.43 -4.90 16.02
N SER A 157 -8.68 -4.91 15.62
CA SER A 157 -9.24 -6.02 14.83
C SER A 157 -8.69 -6.08 13.39
N LEU A 158 -8.01 -5.03 12.93
CA LEU A 158 -7.48 -4.91 11.57
C LEU A 158 -5.94 -4.98 11.53
N SER A 159 -5.27 -4.64 12.63
CA SER A 159 -3.81 -4.62 12.73
C SER A 159 -3.38 -4.91 14.16
N GLY A 160 -2.55 -5.91 14.36
CA GLY A 160 -1.96 -6.28 15.65
C GLY A 160 -1.03 -5.20 16.20
N LEU A 161 -0.64 -5.36 17.49
CA LEU A 161 0.35 -4.52 18.15
C LEU A 161 1.79 -4.82 17.69
N ASN A 162 2.02 -5.99 17.15
CA ASN A 162 3.32 -6.59 16.84
C ASN A 162 3.61 -6.71 15.34
N ASN A 163 2.78 -6.08 14.48
CA ASN A 163 2.92 -6.07 13.03
C ASN A 163 3.67 -4.83 12.54
N CYS A 164 4.76 -4.43 13.22
CA CYS A 164 5.48 -3.21 12.87
C CYS A 164 6.51 -3.41 11.76
N PHE A 165 7.19 -4.55 11.71
CA PHE A 165 8.30 -4.79 10.79
C PHE A 165 7.93 -5.74 9.64
N PRO A 166 8.12 -5.33 8.38
CA PRO A 166 8.43 -3.98 7.87
C PRO A 166 7.21 -3.06 7.87
N SER A 167 7.41 -1.74 7.93
CA SER A 167 6.31 -0.78 7.91
C SER A 167 5.56 -0.77 6.58
N LEU A 168 4.32 -1.27 6.55
CA LEU A 168 3.44 -1.20 5.39
C LEU A 168 2.96 0.23 5.10
N HIS A 169 2.81 1.08 6.10
CA HIS A 169 2.46 2.48 5.89
C HIS A 169 3.56 3.21 5.11
N THR A 170 4.82 3.01 5.47
CA THR A 170 5.96 3.51 4.68
C THR A 170 5.97 2.89 3.29
N SER A 171 5.93 1.58 3.23
CA SER A 171 6.09 0.86 1.97
C SER A 171 5.01 1.18 0.96
N LEU A 172 3.74 1.14 1.34
CA LEU A 172 2.62 1.43 0.44
C LEU A 172 2.55 2.91 0.06
N SER A 173 2.78 3.85 1.00
CA SER A 173 2.76 5.28 0.67
C SER A 173 3.86 5.66 -0.32
N VAL A 174 5.07 5.12 -0.15
CA VAL A 174 6.18 5.31 -1.09
C VAL A 174 5.93 4.58 -2.41
N THR A 175 5.34 3.39 -2.39
CA THR A 175 4.88 2.67 -3.60
C THR A 175 3.94 3.54 -4.42
N LEU A 176 2.94 4.15 -3.79
CA LEU A 176 1.99 5.06 -4.47
C LEU A 176 2.72 6.25 -5.09
N ALA A 177 3.65 6.87 -4.38
CA ALA A 177 4.42 8.02 -4.85
C ALA A 177 5.33 7.66 -6.05
N LEU A 178 6.04 6.52 -5.96
CA LEU A 178 6.91 6.03 -7.04
C LEU A 178 6.10 5.68 -8.31
N VAL A 179 4.96 5.00 -8.17
CA VAL A 179 4.08 4.69 -9.31
C VAL A 179 3.46 5.96 -9.87
N ALA A 180 3.01 6.90 -9.03
CA ALA A 180 2.49 8.20 -9.46
C ALA A 180 3.53 9.00 -10.23
N SER A 181 4.81 8.91 -9.88
CA SER A 181 5.93 9.55 -10.60
C SER A 181 6.13 9.04 -12.02
N LYS A 182 5.59 7.86 -12.35
CA LYS A 182 5.57 7.31 -13.72
C LYS A 182 4.34 7.72 -14.52
N SER A 183 3.39 8.42 -13.89
CA SER A 183 2.21 8.95 -14.58
C SER A 183 2.51 10.31 -15.23
N SER A 184 1.73 10.66 -16.25
CA SER A 184 1.80 11.99 -16.89
C SER A 184 1.19 13.12 -16.01
N ILE A 185 0.63 12.78 -14.82
CA ILE A 185 -0.06 13.74 -13.96
C ILE A 185 0.89 14.23 -12.87
N ARG A 186 1.65 15.29 -13.18
CA ARG A 186 2.61 15.88 -12.22
C ARG A 186 1.96 16.25 -10.87
N ARG A 187 0.74 16.81 -10.89
CA ARG A 187 0.04 17.20 -9.63
C ARG A 187 -0.26 15.98 -8.75
N TRP A 188 -0.61 14.85 -9.35
CA TRP A 188 -0.84 13.61 -8.63
C TRP A 188 0.45 13.06 -8.02
N ALA A 189 1.53 13.07 -8.79
CA ALA A 189 2.84 12.65 -8.29
C ALA A 189 3.32 13.52 -7.11
N VAL A 190 3.19 14.84 -7.21
CA VAL A 190 3.54 15.77 -6.11
C VAL A 190 2.69 15.50 -4.87
N PHE A 191 1.36 15.35 -5.04
CA PHE A 191 0.48 15.02 -3.92
C PHE A 191 0.87 13.67 -3.25
N ALA A 192 1.13 12.64 -4.06
CA ALA A 192 1.51 11.32 -3.54
C ALA A 192 2.84 11.37 -2.76
N TRP A 193 3.82 12.17 -3.20
CA TRP A 193 5.08 12.38 -2.47
C TRP A 193 4.87 13.15 -1.17
N ILE A 194 4.06 14.21 -1.16
CA ILE A 194 3.70 14.94 0.05
C ILE A 194 3.03 13.97 1.04
N ASN A 195 2.05 13.19 0.57
CA ASN A 195 1.38 12.19 1.38
C ASN A 195 2.36 11.16 1.97
N ALA A 196 3.28 10.62 1.17
CA ALA A 196 4.29 9.67 1.64
C ALA A 196 5.23 10.26 2.69
N ILE A 197 5.71 11.49 2.48
CA ILE A 197 6.58 12.20 3.44
C ILE A 197 5.85 12.43 4.76
N VAL A 198 4.60 12.90 4.70
CA VAL A 198 3.81 13.13 5.92
C VAL A 198 3.52 11.81 6.65
N ILE A 199 3.23 10.72 5.93
CA ILE A 199 3.00 9.41 6.55
C ILE A 199 4.27 8.89 7.21
N VAL A 200 5.44 8.99 6.55
CA VAL A 200 6.73 8.59 7.14
C VAL A 200 7.05 9.42 8.40
N PHE A 201 6.72 10.70 8.41
CA PHE A 201 6.82 11.50 9.63
C PHE A 201 5.79 11.04 10.69
N ALA A 202 4.55 10.81 10.28
CA ALA A 202 3.45 10.45 11.17
C ALA A 202 3.70 9.14 11.93
N ILE A 203 4.29 8.12 11.28
CA ILE A 203 4.55 6.82 11.94
C ILE A 203 5.47 6.95 13.16
N PHE A 204 6.41 7.91 13.12
CA PHE A 204 7.29 8.22 14.26
C PHE A 204 6.63 9.15 15.25
N TYR A 205 6.04 10.24 14.74
CA TYR A 205 5.43 11.25 15.58
C TYR A 205 4.26 10.73 16.42
N LEU A 206 3.45 9.84 15.84
CA LEU A 206 2.36 9.17 16.54
C LEU A 206 2.83 8.03 17.46
N GLY A 207 4.11 7.64 17.41
CA GLY A 207 4.69 6.64 18.28
C GLY A 207 4.50 5.19 17.82
N ILE A 208 4.21 4.95 16.53
CA ILE A 208 3.80 3.63 16.04
C ILE A 208 5.00 2.78 15.64
N HIS A 209 5.90 3.28 14.79
CA HIS A 209 6.95 2.51 14.16
C HIS A 209 8.36 2.88 14.62
N TRP A 210 9.27 1.94 14.48
CA TRP A 210 10.71 2.11 14.65
C TRP A 210 11.37 2.60 13.35
N PHE A 211 12.58 3.18 13.46
CA PHE A 211 13.34 3.62 12.30
C PHE A 211 13.73 2.45 11.37
N THR A 212 14.07 1.31 11.96
CA THR A 212 14.36 0.07 11.24
C THR A 212 13.16 -0.39 10.41
N ASP A 213 11.93 -0.29 10.93
CA ASP A 213 10.70 -0.63 10.19
C ASP A 213 10.53 0.23 8.94
N MET A 214 10.84 1.53 9.06
CA MET A 214 10.80 2.46 7.93
C MET A 214 11.82 2.09 6.85
N ILE A 215 13.07 1.80 7.24
CA ILE A 215 14.13 1.43 6.27
C ILE A 215 13.72 0.16 5.51
N ALA A 216 13.24 -0.85 6.22
CA ALA A 216 12.73 -2.08 5.61
C ALA A 216 11.53 -1.80 4.69
N GLY A 217 10.60 -0.92 5.12
CA GLY A 217 9.47 -0.47 4.31
C GLY A 217 9.89 0.26 3.03
N LEU A 218 10.93 1.11 3.08
CA LEU A 218 11.47 1.77 1.89
C LEU A 218 12.08 0.76 0.90
N ALA A 219 12.84 -0.22 1.39
CA ALA A 219 13.41 -1.27 0.57
C ALA A 219 12.30 -2.11 -0.10
N LEU A 220 11.28 -2.46 0.68
CA LEU A 220 10.11 -3.20 0.20
C LEU A 220 9.35 -2.42 -0.89
N ALA A 221 9.15 -1.11 -0.71
CA ALA A 221 8.52 -0.25 -1.72
C ALA A 221 9.31 -0.24 -3.03
N GLY A 222 10.64 -0.03 -2.95
CA GLY A 222 11.51 -0.01 -4.12
C GLY A 222 11.46 -1.32 -4.91
N PHE A 223 11.57 -2.45 -4.22
CA PHE A 223 11.47 -3.77 -4.81
C PHE A 223 10.11 -4.03 -5.45
N SER A 224 9.02 -3.77 -4.71
CA SER A 224 7.65 -4.02 -5.17
C SER A 224 7.31 -3.19 -6.41
N VAL A 225 7.73 -1.92 -6.44
CA VAL A 225 7.54 -1.04 -7.61
C VAL A 225 8.37 -1.49 -8.81
N TYR A 226 9.63 -1.88 -8.59
CA TYR A 226 10.48 -2.38 -9.67
C TYR A 226 9.86 -3.60 -10.37
N VAL A 227 9.43 -4.60 -9.60
CA VAL A 227 8.76 -5.79 -10.13
C VAL A 227 7.40 -5.44 -10.73
N GLY A 228 6.61 -4.61 -10.03
CA GLY A 228 5.30 -4.15 -10.47
C GLY A 228 5.34 -3.47 -11.84
N LEU A 229 6.29 -2.55 -12.07
CA LEU A 229 6.45 -1.87 -13.35
C LEU A 229 6.85 -2.82 -14.50
N LYS A 230 7.67 -3.82 -14.24
CA LYS A 230 8.02 -4.85 -15.24
C LYS A 230 6.82 -5.71 -15.60
N ILE A 231 6.10 -6.21 -14.60
CA ILE A 231 4.91 -7.04 -14.83
C ILE A 231 3.79 -6.22 -15.47
N GLY A 232 3.60 -4.95 -15.06
CA GLY A 232 2.62 -4.05 -15.66
C GLY A 232 2.87 -3.82 -17.15
N ALA A 233 4.13 -3.59 -17.56
CA ALA A 233 4.51 -3.44 -18.96
C ALA A 233 4.28 -4.73 -19.77
N TRP A 234 4.69 -5.87 -19.23
CA TRP A 234 4.44 -7.18 -19.84
C TRP A 234 2.95 -7.49 -19.96
N ALA A 235 2.18 -7.19 -18.91
CA ALA A 235 0.75 -7.39 -18.93
C ALA A 235 0.05 -6.55 -19.99
N GLU A 236 0.45 -5.30 -20.17
CA GLU A 236 -0.10 -4.42 -21.21
C GLU A 236 0.25 -4.92 -22.62
N SER A 237 1.50 -5.29 -22.90
CA SER A 237 1.95 -5.75 -24.23
C SER A 237 1.16 -6.96 -24.74
N ARG A 238 0.85 -7.90 -23.87
CA ARG A 238 0.04 -9.07 -24.24
C ARG A 238 -1.42 -8.75 -24.56
N SER A 239 -1.95 -7.62 -24.08
CA SER A 239 -3.30 -7.17 -24.43
C SER A 239 -3.34 -6.66 -25.87
N TYR A 240 -2.27 -5.98 -26.34
CA TYR A 240 -2.16 -5.52 -27.71
C TYR A 240 -1.95 -6.67 -28.70
N SER A 241 -1.10 -7.63 -28.37
CA SER A 241 -0.86 -8.80 -29.22
C SER A 241 -2.12 -9.64 -29.44
N GLY A 242 -2.91 -9.87 -28.39
CA GLY A 242 -4.20 -10.59 -28.49
C GLY A 242 -5.23 -9.85 -29.37
N ALA A 243 -5.29 -8.53 -29.31
CA ALA A 243 -6.19 -7.73 -30.14
C ALA A 243 -5.78 -7.75 -31.63
N ILE A 244 -4.48 -7.74 -31.93
CA ILE A 244 -3.96 -7.82 -33.30
C ILE A 244 -4.26 -9.20 -33.90
N VAL A 245 -4.05 -10.28 -33.17
CA VAL A 245 -4.36 -11.66 -33.61
C VAL A 245 -5.85 -11.81 -33.90
N GLN A 246 -6.72 -11.36 -32.99
CA GLN A 246 -8.18 -11.42 -33.23
C GLN A 246 -8.65 -10.56 -34.40
N HIS A 247 -7.95 -9.46 -34.73
CA HIS A 247 -8.29 -8.64 -35.88
C HIS A 247 -7.80 -9.28 -37.19
N ARG A 248 -6.66 -9.96 -37.15
CA ARG A 248 -6.12 -10.70 -38.27
C ARG A 248 -6.98 -11.91 -38.65
N ASP A 249 -7.41 -12.70 -37.64
CA ASP A 249 -8.28 -13.85 -37.82
C ASP A 249 -9.69 -13.49 -38.35
N LYS A 250 -10.11 -12.23 -38.15
CA LYS A 250 -11.35 -11.70 -38.74
C LYS A 250 -11.19 -11.17 -40.17
N LEU A 251 -9.97 -10.96 -40.65
CA LEU A 251 -9.63 -10.42 -41.96
C LEU A 251 -9.20 -11.49 -42.96
N GLU A 252 -8.93 -12.72 -42.54
CA GLU A 252 -8.65 -13.85 -43.42
C GLU A 252 -10.00 -14.44 -43.88
N PRO A 253 -10.40 -14.31 -45.16
CA PRO A 253 -11.62 -14.95 -45.63
C PRO A 253 -11.41 -16.47 -45.70
N PRO A 254 -12.44 -17.27 -45.44
CA PRO A 254 -12.38 -18.71 -45.62
C PRO A 254 -12.56 -19.02 -47.10
N TYR A 255 -11.48 -18.92 -47.86
CA TYR A 255 -11.50 -19.51 -49.21
C TYR A 255 -10.61 -20.76 -49.21
N PRO A 256 -11.17 -21.93 -49.53
CA PRO A 256 -10.36 -23.08 -49.86
C PRO A 256 -9.62 -22.76 -51.18
N VAL A 257 -8.32 -22.97 -51.18
CA VAL A 257 -7.55 -23.06 -52.44
C VAL A 257 -7.94 -24.39 -53.06
N GLU A 258 -8.87 -24.34 -54.03
CA GLU A 258 -9.09 -25.48 -54.92
C GLU A 258 -7.88 -25.62 -55.84
N SER A 259 -7.32 -26.80 -55.78
CA SER A 259 -6.25 -27.35 -56.61
C SER A 259 -6.68 -27.58 -58.05
#